data_cc9e10366dbb9abe4b899dadf38e66aa
#
_entry.id   cc9e10366dbb9abe4b899dadf38e66aa
#
_cell.length_a   1.000
_cell.length_b   1.000
_cell.length_c   1.000
_cell.angle_alpha   90.00
_cell.angle_beta   90.00
_cell.angle_gamma   90.00
#
_symmetry.space_group_name_H-M   'P 1'
#
loop_
_entity.id
_entity.type
_entity.pdbx_description
1 polymer ?
#
loop_
_entity_poly.entity_id
_entity_poly.type
_entity_poly.pdbx_seq_one_letter_code
_entity_poly.pdbx_strand_id
1 'polypeptide(L)'
;PVSILIYYPAVTQHSEYVLPRVKVELGSRSLKDPFTHCEIVSFVGEQFPKRPFADTPITIPCVNPERTFLEKMFLLHEEFQRPIDKIRVERLSRHLYDLTKIYQSNHFSKAYDQELIVSIIRHRERFNNMRGVDYKSLYPPNLNPIPPDQFLDAWEADYITMQTNMIPEESPNFSDLLSIVKEATEKYNALTFEKSKSK
;
A
#
# COMPACT_ATOMS: atom_id res chain seq x y z
N PRO A 1 1.35 15.01 -9.55
CA PRO A 1 1.21 15.51 -8.17
C PRO A 1 2.20 16.66 -7.93
N VAL A 2 1.80 17.61 -7.09
CA VAL A 2 2.70 18.63 -6.56
C VAL A 2 3.30 18.09 -5.27
N SER A 3 4.62 18.20 -5.09
CA SER A 3 5.30 17.75 -3.88
C SER A 3 5.89 18.94 -3.14
N ILE A 4 5.65 19.00 -1.83
CA ILE A 4 6.28 19.95 -0.91
C ILE A 4 7.27 19.16 -0.05
N LEU A 5 8.52 19.60 0.01
CA LEU A 5 9.56 18.99 0.82
C LEU A 5 9.90 19.91 1.97
N ILE A 6 9.72 19.44 3.20
CA ILE A 6 10.03 20.18 4.43
C ILE A 6 11.24 19.49 5.07
N TYR A 7 12.38 20.14 5.05
CA TYR A 7 13.63 19.63 5.63
C TYR A 7 13.76 20.05 7.07
N TYR A 8 14.33 19.15 7.90
CA TYR A 8 14.65 19.40 9.30
C TYR A 8 16.07 18.91 9.62
N PRO A 9 16.75 19.47 10.63
CA PRO A 9 18.06 19.00 11.04
C PRO A 9 18.00 17.55 11.53
N ALA A 10 18.88 16.69 11.01
CA ALA A 10 19.02 15.34 11.53
C ALA A 10 19.67 15.39 12.92
N VAL A 11 19.00 14.80 13.91
CA VAL A 11 19.51 14.69 15.30
C VAL A 11 19.99 13.26 15.63
N THR A 12 19.83 12.34 14.70
CA THR A 12 20.27 10.94 14.78
C THR A 12 21.23 10.61 13.63
N GLN A 13 21.83 9.43 13.66
CA GLN A 13 22.68 8.96 12.55
C GLN A 13 21.87 8.95 11.23
N HIS A 14 22.53 9.34 10.15
CA HIS A 14 21.93 9.45 8.84
C HIS A 14 21.57 8.07 8.30
N SER A 15 20.32 7.88 7.89
CA SER A 15 19.90 6.74 7.11
C SER A 15 19.67 7.18 5.66
N GLU A 16 20.26 6.46 4.70
CA GLU A 16 19.99 6.71 3.28
C GLU A 16 18.54 6.32 2.90
N TYR A 17 17.91 5.46 3.69
CA TYR A 17 16.54 5.01 3.47
C TYR A 17 15.51 6.01 3.95
N VAL A 18 15.72 6.65 5.12
CA VAL A 18 14.84 7.66 5.72
C VAL A 18 15.58 8.99 5.75
N LEU A 19 15.23 9.86 4.80
CA LEU A 19 15.84 11.19 4.71
C LEU A 19 15.22 12.15 5.76
N PRO A 20 15.97 13.14 6.30
CA PRO A 20 15.49 14.09 7.28
C PRO A 20 14.58 15.16 6.66
N ARG A 21 13.47 14.71 6.12
CA ARG A 21 12.45 15.55 5.49
C ARG A 21 11.06 14.93 5.58
N VAL A 22 10.05 15.77 5.64
CA VAL A 22 8.66 15.40 5.38
C VAL A 22 8.35 15.70 3.92
N LYS A 23 7.78 14.73 3.21
CA LYS A 23 7.28 14.89 1.85
C LYS A 23 5.76 14.92 1.87
N VAL A 24 5.19 16.07 1.49
CA VAL A 24 3.75 16.22 1.31
C VAL A 24 3.44 16.15 -0.18
N GLU A 25 2.64 15.18 -0.59
CA GLU A 25 2.23 15.02 -1.97
C GLU A 25 0.75 15.39 -2.13
N LEU A 26 0.48 16.32 -3.03
CA LEU A 26 -0.86 16.80 -3.34
C LEU A 26 -1.31 16.20 -4.68
N GLY A 27 -2.42 15.47 -4.66
CA GLY A 27 -3.02 14.88 -5.85
C GLY A 27 -4.52 15.15 -5.93
N SER A 28 -5.01 15.51 -7.13
CA SER A 28 -6.43 15.74 -7.39
C SER A 28 -7.17 14.54 -7.96
N ARG A 29 -6.46 13.41 -8.18
CA ARG A 29 -7.01 12.23 -8.85
C ARG A 29 -7.32 11.07 -7.91
N SER A 30 -7.24 11.29 -6.61
CA SER A 30 -7.55 10.25 -5.63
C SER A 30 -9.05 10.01 -5.55
N LEU A 31 -9.43 8.75 -5.49
CA LEU A 31 -10.78 8.35 -5.08
C LEU A 31 -10.97 8.78 -3.62
N LYS A 32 -12.07 9.43 -3.27
CA LYS A 32 -12.27 9.91 -1.90
C LYS A 32 -12.80 8.83 -0.96
N ASP A 33 -13.68 7.98 -1.44
CA ASP A 33 -14.37 6.97 -0.63
C ASP A 33 -13.83 5.55 -0.84
N PRO A 34 -13.89 4.68 0.15
CA PRO A 34 -14.30 4.98 1.52
C PRO A 34 -13.16 5.59 2.35
N PHE A 35 -13.53 6.49 3.26
CA PHE A 35 -12.63 7.05 4.25
C PHE A 35 -13.31 7.16 5.62
N THR A 36 -12.52 7.26 6.67
CA THR A 36 -12.99 7.51 8.05
C THR A 36 -12.23 8.68 8.63
N HIS A 37 -12.90 9.48 9.46
CA HIS A 37 -12.20 10.53 10.21
C HIS A 37 -11.42 9.88 11.36
N CYS A 38 -10.09 10.06 11.34
CA CYS A 38 -9.20 9.53 12.35
C CYS A 38 -8.54 10.67 13.13
N GLU A 39 -8.45 10.49 14.43
CA GLU A 39 -7.64 11.34 15.26
C GLU A 39 -6.17 10.94 15.14
N ILE A 40 -5.31 11.90 14.86
CA ILE A 40 -3.86 11.69 14.70
C ILE A 40 -3.12 12.54 15.70
N VAL A 41 -2.18 11.94 16.37
CA VAL A 41 -1.23 12.55 17.29
C VAL A 41 0.16 11.96 17.02
N SER A 42 1.23 12.68 17.32
CA SER A 42 2.58 12.14 17.18
C SER A 42 2.87 11.05 18.22
N PHE A 43 3.81 10.15 17.94
CA PHE A 43 4.29 9.18 18.94
C PHE A 43 4.81 9.87 20.21
N VAL A 44 5.40 11.06 20.08
CA VAL A 44 5.85 11.85 21.22
C VAL A 44 4.65 12.34 22.04
N GLY A 45 3.60 12.81 21.37
CA GLY A 45 2.36 13.26 22.03
C GLY A 45 1.64 12.10 22.74
N GLU A 46 1.61 10.90 22.13
CA GLU A 46 1.04 9.70 22.77
C GLU A 46 1.81 9.29 24.03
N GLN A 47 3.16 9.29 23.96
CA GLN A 47 4.00 8.89 25.10
C GLN A 47 4.06 9.94 26.20
N PHE A 48 3.90 11.23 25.88
CA PHE A 48 4.06 12.33 26.81
C PHE A 48 2.89 13.34 26.75
N PRO A 49 1.62 12.91 26.89
CA PRO A 49 0.43 13.72 26.58
C PRO A 49 0.27 14.97 27.47
N LYS A 50 0.97 15.04 28.62
CA LYS A 50 0.89 16.15 29.57
C LYS A 50 2.10 17.08 29.52
N ARG A 51 2.99 16.95 28.57
CA ARG A 51 4.19 17.76 28.45
C ARG A 51 3.93 18.99 27.57
N PRO A 52 4.63 20.11 27.80
CA PRO A 52 4.46 21.33 26.99
C PRO A 52 4.79 21.16 25.49
N PHE A 53 5.55 20.14 25.17
CA PHE A 53 5.93 19.81 23.78
C PHE A 53 5.02 18.76 23.14
N ALA A 54 4.01 18.25 23.85
CA ALA A 54 3.03 17.35 23.29
C ALA A 54 2.15 18.09 22.27
N ASP A 55 1.95 17.50 21.11
CA ASP A 55 1.03 18.01 20.11
C ASP A 55 -0.44 17.77 20.50
N THR A 56 -1.31 18.64 20.00
CA THR A 56 -2.76 18.45 20.14
C THR A 56 -3.24 17.50 19.05
N PRO A 57 -4.03 16.47 19.39
CA PRO A 57 -4.63 15.61 18.40
C PRO A 57 -5.43 16.38 17.34
N ILE A 58 -5.29 15.99 16.08
CA ILE A 58 -6.04 16.56 14.97
C ILE A 58 -6.88 15.48 14.29
N THR A 59 -8.06 15.84 13.83
CA THR A 59 -8.94 14.92 13.10
C THR A 59 -8.79 15.15 11.60
N ILE A 60 -8.43 14.11 10.86
CA ILE A 60 -8.30 14.15 9.41
C ILE A 60 -9.06 12.99 8.74
N PRO A 61 -9.51 13.16 7.47
CA PRO A 61 -10.05 12.04 6.71
C PRO A 61 -8.93 11.09 6.30
N CYS A 62 -9.00 9.83 6.77
CA CYS A 62 -8.04 8.78 6.47
C CYS A 62 -8.66 7.75 5.53
N VAL A 63 -7.93 7.36 4.50
CA VAL A 63 -8.36 6.27 3.62
C VAL A 63 -8.48 4.98 4.42
N ASN A 64 -9.58 4.25 4.22
CA ASN A 64 -9.80 3.01 4.95
C ASN A 64 -8.78 1.92 4.55
N PRO A 65 -8.36 1.06 5.50
CA PRO A 65 -7.36 0.02 5.24
C PRO A 65 -7.76 -0.97 4.13
N GLU A 66 -9.03 -1.35 4.05
CA GLU A 66 -9.54 -2.25 3.02
C GLU A 66 -9.34 -1.69 1.59
N ARG A 67 -9.52 -0.39 1.41
CA ARG A 67 -9.23 0.27 0.15
C ARG A 67 -7.73 0.30 -0.13
N THR A 68 -6.94 0.65 0.88
CA THR A 68 -5.47 0.67 0.77
C THR A 68 -4.94 -0.71 0.39
N PHE A 69 -5.51 -1.78 0.95
CA PHE A 69 -5.17 -3.15 0.60
C PHE A 69 -5.39 -3.43 -0.90
N LEU A 70 -6.59 -3.17 -1.41
CA LEU A 70 -6.90 -3.39 -2.81
C LEU A 70 -6.04 -2.53 -3.75
N GLU A 71 -5.84 -1.26 -3.43
CA GLU A 71 -4.99 -0.38 -4.23
C GLU A 71 -3.54 -0.88 -4.32
N LYS A 72 -3.01 -1.47 -3.25
CA LYS A 72 -1.66 -2.07 -3.24
C LYS A 72 -1.60 -3.39 -4.01
N MET A 73 -2.61 -4.25 -3.88
CA MET A 73 -2.74 -5.47 -4.69
C MET A 73 -2.72 -5.14 -6.19
N PHE A 74 -3.54 -4.17 -6.60
CA PHE A 74 -3.65 -3.75 -7.99
C PHE A 74 -2.38 -3.05 -8.48
N LEU A 75 -1.75 -2.22 -7.64
CA LEU A 75 -0.48 -1.57 -7.97
C LEU A 75 0.61 -2.61 -8.30
N LEU A 76 0.74 -3.64 -7.47
CA LEU A 76 1.73 -4.70 -7.70
C LEU A 76 1.41 -5.49 -8.97
N HIS A 77 0.15 -5.87 -9.17
CA HIS A 77 -0.28 -6.54 -10.39
C HIS A 77 0.02 -5.72 -11.65
N GLU A 78 -0.27 -4.42 -11.64
CA GLU A 78 0.06 -3.49 -12.74
C GLU A 78 1.57 -3.37 -12.94
N GLU A 79 2.37 -3.33 -11.87
CA GLU A 79 3.83 -3.27 -11.96
C GLU A 79 4.39 -4.51 -12.66
N PHE A 80 3.86 -5.69 -12.36
CA PHE A 80 4.35 -6.95 -12.93
C PHE A 80 3.83 -7.25 -14.35
N GLN A 81 2.87 -6.47 -14.86
CA GLN A 81 2.49 -6.48 -16.27
C GLN A 81 3.41 -5.63 -17.15
N ARG A 82 4.30 -4.84 -16.57
CA ARG A 82 5.25 -4.01 -17.33
C ARG A 82 6.26 -4.90 -18.08
N PRO A 83 6.86 -4.38 -19.17
CA PRO A 83 8.02 -5.03 -19.76
C PRO A 83 9.07 -5.34 -18.69
N ILE A 84 9.73 -6.49 -18.80
CA ILE A 84 10.65 -7.02 -17.78
C ILE A 84 11.73 -5.98 -17.41
N ASP A 85 12.29 -5.28 -18.39
CA ASP A 85 13.31 -4.22 -18.21
C ASP A 85 12.75 -2.94 -17.55
N LYS A 86 11.45 -2.87 -17.32
CA LYS A 86 10.75 -1.73 -16.70
C LYS A 86 10.15 -2.05 -15.33
N ILE A 87 10.21 -3.30 -14.88
CA ILE A 87 9.74 -3.68 -13.54
C ILE A 87 10.70 -3.06 -12.51
N ARG A 88 10.11 -2.33 -11.57
CA ARG A 88 10.85 -1.67 -10.50
C ARG A 88 10.96 -2.59 -9.29
N VAL A 89 12.02 -2.40 -8.53
CA VAL A 89 12.27 -3.12 -7.27
C VAL A 89 12.34 -2.14 -6.10
N GLU A 90 13.16 -1.10 -6.26
CA GLU A 90 13.51 -0.17 -5.18
C GLU A 90 12.28 0.38 -4.45
N ARG A 91 12.23 0.13 -3.15
CA ARG A 91 11.20 0.58 -2.21
C ARG A 91 9.78 0.06 -2.53
N LEU A 92 9.64 -1.01 -3.29
CA LEU A 92 8.33 -1.59 -3.60
C LEU A 92 7.98 -2.80 -2.72
N SER A 93 8.94 -3.49 -2.13
CA SER A 93 8.72 -4.59 -1.19
C SER A 93 7.86 -4.18 0.02
N ARG A 94 7.90 -2.89 0.40
CA ARG A 94 7.02 -2.31 1.43
C ARG A 94 5.53 -2.56 1.18
N HIS A 95 5.12 -2.70 -0.08
CA HIS A 95 3.72 -2.97 -0.41
C HIS A 95 3.31 -4.40 -0.02
N LEU A 96 4.23 -5.37 -0.13
CA LEU A 96 3.99 -6.73 0.37
C LEU A 96 3.85 -6.73 1.91
N TYR A 97 4.69 -5.98 2.61
CA TYR A 97 4.61 -5.80 4.06
C TYR A 97 3.27 -5.16 4.47
N ASP A 98 2.88 -4.07 3.82
CA ASP A 98 1.61 -3.40 4.09
C ASP A 98 0.41 -4.33 3.86
N LEU A 99 0.42 -5.09 2.74
CA LEU A 99 -0.61 -6.09 2.44
C LEU A 99 -0.71 -7.13 3.55
N THR A 100 0.43 -7.66 4.01
CA THR A 100 0.49 -8.63 5.09
C THR A 100 -0.09 -8.07 6.38
N LYS A 101 0.31 -6.85 6.78
CA LYS A 101 -0.18 -6.22 8.02
C LYS A 101 -1.68 -5.94 7.97
N ILE A 102 -2.20 -5.47 6.84
CA ILE A 102 -3.64 -5.22 6.68
C ILE A 102 -4.41 -6.53 6.65
N TYR A 103 -3.93 -7.56 5.94
CA TYR A 103 -4.57 -8.87 5.87
C TYR A 103 -4.72 -9.54 7.23
N GLN A 104 -3.70 -9.42 8.10
CA GLN A 104 -3.71 -9.94 9.46
C GLN A 104 -4.50 -9.10 10.45
N SER A 105 -4.96 -7.91 10.06
CA SER A 105 -5.71 -7.00 10.92
C SER A 105 -7.23 -7.26 10.87
N ASN A 106 -7.95 -6.76 11.87
CA ASN A 106 -9.41 -6.79 11.90
C ASN A 106 -10.05 -5.90 10.80
N HIS A 107 -9.28 -5.06 10.14
CA HIS A 107 -9.75 -4.15 9.08
C HIS A 107 -9.92 -4.84 7.73
N PHE A 108 -9.43 -6.07 7.60
CA PHE A 108 -9.46 -6.80 6.33
C PHE A 108 -10.87 -7.25 5.89
N SER A 109 -11.81 -7.39 6.82
CA SER A 109 -13.12 -8.04 6.58
C SER A 109 -13.96 -7.46 5.42
N LYS A 110 -13.74 -6.20 5.04
CA LYS A 110 -14.45 -5.51 3.95
C LYS A 110 -13.63 -5.37 2.67
N ALA A 111 -12.40 -5.90 2.64
CA ALA A 111 -11.51 -5.74 1.49
C ALA A 111 -12.06 -6.43 0.22
N TYR A 112 -12.91 -7.45 0.36
CA TYR A 112 -13.47 -8.19 -0.77
C TYR A 112 -14.91 -7.78 -1.12
N ASP A 113 -15.31 -6.57 -0.76
CA ASP A 113 -16.57 -6.00 -1.20
C ASP A 113 -16.56 -5.74 -2.71
N GLN A 114 -17.54 -6.26 -3.42
CA GLN A 114 -17.61 -6.19 -4.88
C GLN A 114 -17.73 -4.75 -5.39
N GLU A 115 -18.51 -3.90 -4.73
CA GLU A 115 -18.71 -2.51 -5.17
C GLU A 115 -17.43 -1.71 -5.00
N LEU A 116 -16.71 -1.93 -3.89
CA LEU A 116 -15.42 -1.32 -3.63
C LEU A 116 -14.40 -1.74 -4.69
N ILE A 117 -14.27 -3.04 -4.97
CA ILE A 117 -13.36 -3.57 -6.00
C ILE A 117 -13.64 -2.92 -7.35
N VAL A 118 -14.88 -2.95 -7.81
CA VAL A 118 -15.30 -2.39 -9.11
C VAL A 118 -15.02 -0.89 -9.17
N SER A 119 -15.30 -0.15 -8.10
CA SER A 119 -15.06 1.30 -8.04
C SER A 119 -13.58 1.65 -8.19
N ILE A 120 -12.70 0.92 -7.49
CA ILE A 120 -11.25 1.12 -7.55
C ILE A 120 -10.72 0.76 -8.94
N ILE A 121 -11.12 -0.37 -9.52
CA ILE A 121 -10.66 -0.79 -10.86
C ILE A 121 -11.04 0.27 -11.91
N ARG A 122 -12.30 0.71 -11.93
CA ARG A 122 -12.77 1.77 -12.86
C ARG A 122 -12.00 3.07 -12.67
N HIS A 123 -11.70 3.43 -11.43
CA HIS A 123 -10.91 4.62 -11.15
C HIS A 123 -9.47 4.48 -11.68
N ARG A 124 -8.82 3.33 -11.46
CA ARG A 124 -7.46 3.06 -11.94
C ARG A 124 -7.38 3.04 -13.46
N GLU A 125 -8.30 2.36 -14.13
CA GLU A 125 -8.40 2.35 -15.59
C GLU A 125 -8.53 3.76 -16.18
N ARG A 126 -9.35 4.62 -15.54
CA ARG A 126 -9.58 5.99 -16.01
C ARG A 126 -8.40 6.93 -15.78
N PHE A 127 -7.73 6.83 -14.63
CA PHE A 127 -6.77 7.84 -14.19
C PHE A 127 -5.30 7.39 -14.25
N ASN A 128 -5.01 6.10 -14.11
CA ASN A 128 -3.65 5.58 -14.24
C ASN A 128 -3.32 5.32 -15.71
N ASN A 129 -4.18 4.61 -16.42
CA ASN A 129 -4.09 4.29 -17.85
C ASN A 129 -2.65 4.01 -18.33
N MET A 130 -1.99 3.07 -17.65
CA MET A 130 -0.59 2.71 -17.94
C MET A 130 -0.52 1.90 -19.23
N ARG A 131 0.37 2.29 -20.12
CA ARG A 131 0.57 1.58 -21.39
C ARG A 131 1.01 0.13 -21.16
N GLY A 132 0.31 -0.81 -21.76
CA GLY A 132 0.64 -2.25 -21.69
C GLY A 132 0.01 -2.98 -20.49
N VAL A 133 -0.77 -2.28 -19.65
CA VAL A 133 -1.50 -2.89 -18.54
C VAL A 133 -2.92 -3.23 -18.97
N ASP A 134 -3.32 -4.48 -18.78
CA ASP A 134 -4.71 -4.93 -18.93
C ASP A 134 -5.48 -4.78 -17.62
N TYR A 135 -6.25 -3.71 -17.50
CA TYR A 135 -7.08 -3.45 -16.30
C TYR A 135 -8.22 -4.46 -16.11
N LYS A 136 -8.59 -5.23 -17.14
CA LYS A 136 -9.57 -6.31 -16.99
C LYS A 136 -9.02 -7.48 -16.19
N SER A 137 -7.71 -7.67 -16.20
CA SER A 137 -7.04 -8.71 -15.41
C SER A 137 -7.00 -8.39 -13.90
N LEU A 138 -7.35 -7.18 -13.49
CA LEU A 138 -7.57 -6.85 -12.08
C LEU A 138 -8.81 -7.54 -11.50
N TYR A 139 -9.79 -7.90 -12.35
CA TYR A 139 -10.95 -8.67 -11.90
C TYR A 139 -10.58 -10.14 -11.62
N PRO A 140 -11.26 -10.78 -10.65
CA PRO A 140 -11.13 -12.24 -10.51
C PRO A 140 -11.41 -12.96 -11.83
N PRO A 141 -10.70 -14.07 -12.13
CA PRO A 141 -9.72 -14.79 -11.29
C PRO A 141 -8.25 -14.48 -11.60
N ASN A 142 -7.91 -13.33 -12.20
CA ASN A 142 -6.63 -13.12 -12.87
C ASN A 142 -5.62 -12.24 -12.11
N LEU A 143 -5.97 -11.79 -10.92
CA LEU A 143 -5.07 -10.93 -10.13
C LEU A 143 -3.81 -11.69 -9.72
N ASN A 144 -2.63 -11.09 -9.94
CA ASN A 144 -1.34 -11.64 -9.49
C ASN A 144 -0.40 -10.51 -9.02
N PRO A 145 -0.35 -10.21 -7.72
CA PRO A 145 0.54 -9.22 -7.12
C PRO A 145 1.88 -9.80 -6.66
N ILE A 146 2.22 -11.04 -7.07
CA ILE A 146 3.46 -11.72 -6.67
C ILE A 146 4.58 -11.37 -7.64
N PRO A 147 5.78 -10.99 -7.14
CA PRO A 147 6.93 -10.73 -8.00
C PRO A 147 7.27 -11.93 -8.87
N PRO A 148 7.62 -11.75 -10.17
CA PRO A 148 8.12 -12.83 -11.00
C PRO A 148 9.40 -13.44 -10.42
N ASP A 149 9.60 -14.75 -10.59
CA ASP A 149 10.68 -15.53 -9.96
C ASP A 149 12.08 -14.89 -10.12
N GLN A 150 12.37 -14.35 -11.29
CA GLN A 150 13.66 -13.71 -11.58
C GLN A 150 13.93 -12.41 -10.77
N PHE A 151 12.92 -11.86 -10.09
CA PHE A 151 13.05 -10.66 -9.25
C PHE A 151 13.01 -10.97 -7.76
N LEU A 152 12.75 -12.21 -7.35
CA LEU A 152 12.56 -12.56 -5.93
C LEU A 152 13.75 -12.15 -5.08
N ASP A 153 14.98 -12.48 -5.50
CA ASP A 153 16.21 -12.13 -4.75
C ASP A 153 16.35 -10.61 -4.59
N ALA A 154 16.04 -9.85 -5.64
CA ALA A 154 16.14 -8.40 -5.60
C ALA A 154 15.05 -7.78 -4.70
N TRP A 155 13.84 -8.34 -4.69
CA TRP A 155 12.75 -7.92 -3.82
C TRP A 155 13.02 -8.29 -2.35
N GLU A 156 13.62 -9.44 -2.09
CA GLU A 156 14.06 -9.82 -0.75
C GLU A 156 15.12 -8.88 -0.21
N ALA A 157 16.13 -8.53 -1.03
CA ALA A 157 17.17 -7.56 -0.66
C ALA A 157 16.58 -6.17 -0.35
N ASP A 158 15.60 -5.69 -1.15
CA ASP A 158 14.87 -4.44 -0.88
C ASP A 158 14.09 -4.53 0.44
N TYR A 159 13.47 -5.67 0.73
CA TYR A 159 12.74 -5.89 1.97
C TYR A 159 13.68 -5.89 3.20
N ILE A 160 14.81 -6.58 3.13
CA ILE A 160 15.84 -6.59 4.19
C ILE A 160 16.34 -5.16 4.46
N THR A 161 16.55 -4.38 3.41
CA THR A 161 16.93 -2.97 3.52
C THR A 161 15.87 -2.17 4.27
N MET A 162 14.59 -2.40 3.98
CA MET A 162 13.49 -1.76 4.70
C MET A 162 13.42 -2.20 6.17
N GLN A 163 13.54 -3.50 6.45
CA GLN A 163 13.56 -4.03 7.83
C GLN A 163 14.63 -3.35 8.67
N THR A 164 15.85 -3.28 8.14
CA THR A 164 17.00 -2.70 8.84
C THR A 164 16.82 -1.20 9.15
N ASN A 165 16.13 -0.46 8.27
CA ASN A 165 16.11 1.00 8.33
C ASN A 165 14.78 1.60 8.82
N MET A 166 13.66 0.86 8.76
CA MET A 166 12.32 1.40 9.05
C MET A 166 11.51 0.61 10.05
N ILE A 167 11.79 -0.69 10.23
CA ILE A 167 10.96 -1.52 11.09
C ILE A 167 11.74 -1.80 12.38
N PRO A 168 11.38 -1.17 13.52
CA PRO A 168 12.10 -1.35 14.77
C PRO A 168 11.75 -2.65 15.50
N GLU A 169 10.66 -3.32 15.07
CA GLU A 169 10.14 -4.53 15.70
C GLU A 169 10.42 -5.76 14.84
N GLU A 170 10.23 -6.94 15.43
CA GLU A 170 10.25 -8.19 14.66
C GLU A 170 9.18 -8.14 13.56
N SER A 171 9.57 -8.48 12.36
CA SER A 171 8.71 -8.54 11.20
C SER A 171 8.85 -9.89 10.49
N PRO A 172 7.82 -10.35 9.77
CA PRO A 172 7.89 -11.60 9.03
C PRO A 172 9.10 -11.62 8.06
N ASN A 173 9.63 -12.78 7.77
CA ASN A 173 10.61 -12.93 6.71
C ASN A 173 9.94 -12.76 5.33
N PHE A 174 10.74 -12.64 4.28
CA PHE A 174 10.22 -12.37 2.94
C PHE A 174 9.34 -13.51 2.40
N SER A 175 9.69 -14.77 2.69
CA SER A 175 8.90 -15.92 2.25
C SER A 175 7.52 -15.97 2.94
N ASP A 176 7.43 -15.53 4.20
CA ASP A 176 6.16 -15.43 4.92
C ASP A 176 5.27 -14.33 4.30
N LEU A 177 5.87 -13.17 3.93
CA LEU A 177 5.11 -12.14 3.22
C LEU A 177 4.50 -12.67 1.92
N LEU A 178 5.31 -13.36 1.12
CA LEU A 178 4.83 -13.95 -0.15
C LEU A 178 3.73 -14.97 0.09
N SER A 179 3.87 -15.81 1.10
CA SER A 179 2.86 -16.82 1.45
C SER A 179 1.52 -16.19 1.81
N ILE A 180 1.54 -15.15 2.66
CA ILE A 180 0.34 -14.44 3.10
C ILE A 180 -0.32 -13.68 1.93
N VAL A 181 0.47 -13.00 1.11
CA VAL A 181 -0.06 -12.28 -0.06
C VAL A 181 -0.62 -13.27 -1.10
N LYS A 182 -0.03 -14.45 -1.24
CA LYS A 182 -0.52 -15.52 -2.09
C LYS A 182 -1.87 -16.05 -1.62
N GLU A 183 -2.00 -16.35 -0.33
CA GLU A 183 -3.27 -16.75 0.30
C GLU A 183 -4.37 -15.70 0.08
N ALA A 184 -4.04 -14.42 0.32
CA ALA A 184 -4.97 -13.32 0.09
C ALA A 184 -5.40 -13.23 -1.39
N THR A 185 -4.44 -13.45 -2.32
CA THR A 185 -4.70 -13.43 -3.76
C THR A 185 -5.60 -14.58 -4.19
N GLU A 186 -5.40 -15.78 -3.66
CA GLU A 186 -6.23 -16.95 -3.94
C GLU A 186 -7.68 -16.70 -3.48
N LYS A 187 -7.87 -16.13 -2.29
CA LYS A 187 -9.20 -15.74 -1.81
C LYS A 187 -9.86 -14.68 -2.69
N TYR A 188 -9.09 -13.66 -3.13
CA TYR A 188 -9.58 -12.67 -4.06
C TYR A 188 -10.01 -13.30 -5.39
N ASN A 189 -9.18 -14.15 -5.97
CA ASN A 189 -9.42 -14.80 -7.26
C ASN A 189 -10.56 -15.82 -7.22
N ALA A 190 -10.95 -16.30 -6.04
CA ALA A 190 -12.12 -17.17 -5.85
C ALA A 190 -13.45 -16.40 -5.78
N LEU A 191 -13.42 -15.06 -5.77
CA LEU A 191 -14.64 -14.26 -5.76
C LEU A 191 -15.43 -14.43 -7.06
N THR A 192 -16.73 -14.60 -6.93
CA THR A 192 -17.68 -14.59 -8.05
C THR A 192 -18.48 -13.31 -8.01
N PHE A 193 -18.36 -12.50 -9.07
CA PHE A 193 -19.11 -11.26 -9.15
C PHE A 193 -20.49 -11.51 -9.74
N GLU A 194 -21.51 -11.07 -9.03
CA GLU A 194 -22.86 -11.01 -9.61
C GLU A 194 -22.86 -10.04 -10.80
N LYS A 195 -23.40 -10.50 -11.93
CA LYS A 195 -23.62 -9.61 -13.07
C LYS A 195 -24.60 -8.51 -12.60
N SER A 196 -24.09 -7.28 -12.46
CA SER A 196 -24.97 -6.15 -12.21
C SER A 196 -26.05 -6.14 -13.29
N LYS A 197 -27.32 -6.31 -12.89
CA LYS A 197 -28.44 -6.09 -13.79
C LYS A 197 -28.33 -4.64 -14.26
N SER A 198 -27.93 -4.46 -15.51
CA SER A 198 -27.95 -3.16 -16.17
C SER A 198 -29.38 -2.61 -16.06
N LYS A 199 -29.53 -1.53 -15.33
CA LYS A 199 -30.72 -0.70 -15.39
C LYS A 199 -30.56 0.34 -16.47
#